data_46454763063a99170cc815d8c193b80d
#
_entry.id   46454763063a99170cc815d8c193b80d
#
_cell.length_a   1.000
_cell.length_b   1.000
_cell.length_c   1.000
_cell.angle_alpha   90.00
_cell.angle_beta   90.00
_cell.angle_gamma   90.00
#
_symmetry.space_group_name_H-M   'P 1'
#
loop_
_entity.id
_entity.type
_entity.pdbx_description
1 polymer ?
#
loop_
_entity_poly.entity_id
_entity_poly.type
_entity_poly.pdbx_seq_one_letter_code
_entity_poly.pdbx_strand_id
1 'polypeptide(L)'
;MDQQNDATNFAMWIFLLTEIMFFGGLFTAYLILRNWYYPAFVAASHQLNIGWGTANTGVLITSSFTMAMGVWCAETRRQSGLVLSLVLTFLLGLVFLGVKTIEYSEKIEKHHVPGFHYSVQSFVNPASDPVAAVYGDKPLAMDMARKTELYFFLYFAMTGMHALHMIIGIAILGYMIFRARAGAYTTGHVTFVENFGLYWHFVDIIWIFLFPLLYLISRHQ
;
A
#
# COMPACT_ATOMS: atom_id res chain seq x y z
N MET A 1 -1.17 29.73 20.26
CA MET A 1 -0.91 28.94 19.02
C MET A 1 0.01 27.73 19.28
N ASP A 2 1.03 27.88 20.11
CA ASP A 2 2.01 26.82 20.39
C ASP A 2 1.35 25.56 21.02
N GLN A 3 0.51 25.73 22.04
CA GLN A 3 -0.20 24.64 22.70
C GLN A 3 -1.13 23.85 21.74
N GLN A 4 -1.72 24.51 20.74
CA GLN A 4 -2.57 23.86 19.76
C GLN A 4 -1.73 23.04 18.76
N ASN A 5 -0.57 23.54 18.36
CA ASN A 5 0.37 22.82 17.50
C ASN A 5 0.94 21.60 18.22
N ASP A 6 1.32 21.75 19.50
CA ASP A 6 1.82 20.63 20.31
C ASP A 6 0.76 19.52 20.47
N ALA A 7 -0.50 19.91 20.73
CA ALA A 7 -1.61 18.96 20.82
C ALA A 7 -1.85 18.23 19.48
N THR A 8 -1.75 18.95 18.35
CA THR A 8 -1.92 18.35 17.01
C THR A 8 -0.78 17.38 16.69
N ASN A 9 0.46 17.74 17.00
CA ASN A 9 1.61 16.86 16.83
C ASN A 9 1.49 15.61 17.69
N PHE A 10 1.10 15.77 18.96
CA PHE A 10 0.89 14.65 19.87
C PHE A 10 -0.22 13.70 19.37
N ALA A 11 -1.33 14.25 18.91
CA ALA A 11 -2.42 13.48 18.33
C ALA A 11 -1.96 12.68 17.08
N MET A 12 -1.13 13.27 16.21
CA MET A 12 -0.56 12.59 15.05
C MET A 12 0.33 11.41 15.48
N TRP A 13 1.18 11.58 16.49
CA TRP A 13 2.03 10.49 16.99
C TRP A 13 1.22 9.35 17.60
N ILE A 14 0.16 9.64 18.36
CA ILE A 14 -0.75 8.61 18.89
C ILE A 14 -1.41 7.88 17.73
N PHE A 15 -1.92 8.60 16.73
CA PHE A 15 -2.53 7.99 15.54
C PHE A 15 -1.53 7.05 14.83
N LEU A 16 -0.32 7.49 14.53
CA LEU A 16 0.70 6.67 13.89
C LEU A 16 1.04 5.42 14.72
N LEU A 17 1.10 5.55 16.05
CA LEU A 17 1.34 4.41 16.94
C LEU A 17 0.22 3.36 16.84
N THR A 18 -1.04 3.79 16.82
CA THR A 18 -2.19 2.87 16.69
C THR A 18 -2.15 2.15 15.34
N GLU A 19 -1.80 2.84 14.26
CA GLU A 19 -1.68 2.26 12.93
C GLU A 19 -0.51 1.27 12.82
N ILE A 20 0.64 1.58 13.44
CA ILE A 20 1.78 0.64 13.53
C ILE A 20 1.34 -0.64 14.23
N MET A 21 0.60 -0.55 15.33
CA MET A 21 0.12 -1.72 16.06
C MET A 21 -0.90 -2.52 15.23
N PHE A 22 -1.79 -1.84 14.51
CA PHE A 22 -2.79 -2.47 13.66
C PHE A 22 -2.13 -3.24 12.50
N PHE A 23 -1.29 -2.59 11.69
CA PHE A 23 -0.58 -3.25 10.60
C PHE A 23 0.43 -4.29 11.10
N GLY A 24 1.10 -4.03 12.22
CA GLY A 24 1.99 -4.98 12.88
C GLY A 24 1.29 -6.27 13.29
N GLY A 25 0.06 -6.17 13.79
CA GLY A 25 -0.80 -7.33 14.06
C GLY A 25 -1.11 -8.14 12.80
N LEU A 26 -1.46 -7.48 11.70
CA LEU A 26 -1.70 -8.13 10.41
C LEU A 26 -0.44 -8.80 9.85
N PHE A 27 0.72 -8.14 9.93
CA PHE A 27 2.00 -8.71 9.52
C PHE A 27 2.38 -9.94 10.36
N THR A 28 2.16 -9.89 11.67
CA THR A 28 2.40 -11.01 12.57
C THR A 28 1.50 -12.19 12.22
N ALA A 29 0.21 -11.96 12.03
CA ALA A 29 -0.74 -13.00 11.60
C ALA A 29 -0.31 -13.63 10.25
N TYR A 30 0.11 -12.80 9.29
CA TYR A 30 0.62 -13.26 8.00
C TYR A 30 1.86 -14.14 8.17
N LEU A 31 2.85 -13.75 8.98
CA LEU A 31 4.08 -14.51 9.20
C LEU A 31 3.82 -15.86 9.87
N ILE A 32 2.90 -15.91 10.84
CA ILE A 32 2.50 -17.15 11.50
C ILE A 32 1.84 -18.10 10.49
N LEU A 33 0.84 -17.63 9.75
CA LEU A 33 0.12 -18.45 8.77
C LEU A 33 1.02 -18.87 7.60
N ARG A 34 1.93 -18.00 7.16
CA ARG A 34 2.95 -18.33 6.16
C ARG A 34 3.86 -19.47 6.65
N ASN A 35 4.27 -19.47 7.91
CA ASN A 35 5.12 -20.53 8.44
C ASN A 35 4.38 -21.88 8.50
N TRP A 36 3.09 -21.87 8.83
CA TRP A 36 2.29 -23.10 8.90
C TRP A 36 1.91 -23.66 7.53
N TYR A 37 1.61 -22.79 6.56
CA TYR A 37 1.10 -23.16 5.23
C TYR A 37 2.02 -22.68 4.11
N TYR A 38 3.33 -22.80 4.31
CA TYR A 38 4.35 -22.25 3.41
C TYR A 38 4.14 -22.59 1.93
N PRO A 39 3.88 -23.88 1.50
CA PRO A 39 3.68 -24.20 0.10
C PRO A 39 2.47 -23.48 -0.52
N ALA A 40 1.38 -23.31 0.24
CA ALA A 40 0.19 -22.61 -0.23
C ALA A 40 0.48 -21.11 -0.41
N PHE A 41 1.24 -20.49 0.50
CA PHE A 41 1.60 -19.08 0.42
C PHE A 41 2.57 -18.79 -0.72
N VAL A 42 3.49 -19.70 -1.02
CA VAL A 42 4.38 -19.61 -2.19
C VAL A 42 3.58 -19.65 -3.48
N ALA A 43 2.74 -20.67 -3.68
CA ALA A 43 1.93 -20.80 -4.89
C ALA A 43 0.98 -19.61 -5.09
N ALA A 44 0.36 -19.12 -4.01
CA ALA A 44 -0.50 -17.96 -4.08
C ALA A 44 0.27 -16.66 -4.41
N SER A 45 1.49 -16.48 -3.87
CA SER A 45 2.33 -15.30 -4.18
C SER A 45 2.77 -15.26 -5.64
N HIS A 46 2.96 -16.43 -6.28
CA HIS A 46 3.30 -16.53 -7.70
C HIS A 46 2.18 -16.04 -8.62
N GLN A 47 0.96 -15.98 -8.13
CA GLN A 47 -0.16 -15.37 -8.86
C GLN A 47 -0.12 -13.84 -8.89
N LEU A 48 0.78 -13.20 -8.12
CA LEU A 48 0.95 -11.76 -8.14
C LEU A 48 2.01 -11.34 -9.16
N ASN A 49 1.73 -10.28 -9.91
CA ASN A 49 2.67 -9.73 -10.88
C ASN A 49 3.70 -8.82 -10.21
N ILE A 50 4.96 -9.27 -10.13
CA ILE A 50 6.06 -8.49 -9.53
C ILE A 50 6.27 -7.17 -10.27
N GLY A 51 6.11 -7.16 -11.61
CA GLY A 51 6.33 -5.95 -12.42
C GLY A 51 5.44 -4.80 -11.96
N TRP A 52 4.14 -5.04 -11.77
CA TRP A 52 3.22 -4.04 -11.26
C TRP A 52 3.55 -3.65 -9.81
N GLY A 53 3.91 -4.60 -8.96
CA GLY A 53 4.31 -4.33 -7.57
C GLY A 53 5.56 -3.46 -7.50
N THR A 54 6.59 -3.75 -8.29
CA THR A 54 7.84 -2.99 -8.35
C THR A 54 7.62 -1.58 -8.91
N ALA A 55 6.86 -1.46 -10.00
CA ALA A 55 6.51 -0.16 -10.58
C ALA A 55 5.77 0.71 -9.55
N ASN A 56 4.77 0.16 -8.86
CA ASN A 56 4.05 0.85 -7.81
C ASN A 56 4.94 1.28 -6.64
N THR A 57 5.90 0.45 -6.25
CA THR A 57 6.88 0.82 -5.21
C THR A 57 7.73 2.02 -5.66
N GLY A 58 8.19 2.03 -6.92
CA GLY A 58 8.91 3.17 -7.49
C GLY A 58 8.07 4.45 -7.52
N VAL A 59 6.79 4.35 -7.88
CA VAL A 59 5.84 5.46 -7.87
C VAL A 59 5.70 6.04 -6.46
N LEU A 60 5.53 5.21 -5.43
CA LEU A 60 5.38 5.66 -4.05
C LEU A 60 6.67 6.28 -3.48
N ILE A 61 7.84 5.70 -3.74
CA ILE A 61 9.12 6.30 -3.32
C ILE A 61 9.28 7.70 -3.93
N THR A 62 8.93 7.85 -5.21
CA THR A 62 8.96 9.16 -5.89
C THR A 62 7.92 10.11 -5.28
N SER A 63 6.73 9.61 -4.94
CA SER A 63 5.67 10.36 -4.27
C SER A 63 6.10 10.84 -2.88
N SER A 64 6.76 9.96 -2.10
CA SER A 64 7.34 10.29 -0.81
C SER A 64 8.38 11.43 -0.92
N PHE A 65 9.25 11.36 -1.92
CA PHE A 65 10.22 12.41 -2.19
C PHE A 65 9.54 13.75 -2.55
N THR A 66 8.52 13.73 -3.42
CA THR A 66 7.79 14.96 -3.78
C THR A 66 7.05 15.56 -2.58
N MET A 67 6.52 14.73 -1.67
CA MET A 67 5.91 15.21 -0.43
C MET A 67 6.94 15.87 0.50
N ALA A 68 8.13 15.27 0.68
CA ALA A 68 9.22 15.88 1.46
C ALA A 68 9.65 17.24 0.88
N MET A 69 9.74 17.35 -0.45
CA MET A 69 9.98 18.63 -1.11
C MET A 69 8.87 19.64 -0.85
N GLY A 70 7.62 19.18 -0.74
CA GLY A 70 6.47 20.00 -0.38
C GLY A 70 6.61 20.59 1.02
N VAL A 71 6.97 19.77 2.02
CA VAL A 71 7.23 20.22 3.41
C VAL A 71 8.34 21.25 3.42
N TRP A 72 9.48 20.98 2.77
CA TRP A 72 10.59 21.94 2.69
C TRP A 72 10.18 23.27 2.03
N CYS A 73 9.33 23.22 0.97
CA CYS A 73 8.81 24.43 0.33
C CYS A 73 7.86 25.22 1.25
N ALA A 74 7.09 24.54 2.10
CA ALA A 74 6.24 25.17 3.10
C ALA A 74 7.07 25.93 4.16
N GLU A 75 8.11 25.27 4.70
CA GLU A 75 9.04 25.86 5.68
C GLU A 75 9.79 27.08 5.11
N THR A 76 10.24 26.98 3.85
CA THR A 76 10.95 28.07 3.15
C THR A 76 10.01 29.11 2.52
N ARG A 77 8.70 29.01 2.75
CA ARG A 77 7.65 29.91 2.23
C ARG A 77 7.63 30.05 0.71
N ARG A 78 8.03 28.99 -0.03
CA ARG A 78 8.03 28.94 -1.50
C ARG A 78 6.70 28.41 -2.01
N GLN A 79 5.71 29.29 -2.16
CA GLN A 79 4.34 28.90 -2.54
C GLN A 79 4.25 28.10 -3.83
N SER A 80 4.93 28.53 -4.90
CA SER A 80 4.90 27.82 -6.20
C SER A 80 5.48 26.42 -6.13
N GLY A 81 6.58 26.25 -5.37
CA GLY A 81 7.20 24.95 -5.13
C GLY A 81 6.28 24.02 -4.32
N LEU A 82 5.66 24.55 -3.26
CA LEU A 82 4.70 23.81 -2.45
C LEU A 82 3.54 23.28 -3.30
N VAL A 83 2.86 24.14 -4.07
CA VAL A 83 1.74 23.73 -4.92
C VAL A 83 2.16 22.68 -5.94
N LEU A 84 3.32 22.88 -6.61
CA LEU A 84 3.84 21.90 -7.58
C LEU A 84 4.10 20.53 -6.92
N SER A 85 4.77 20.51 -5.76
CA SER A 85 5.09 19.28 -5.04
C SER A 85 3.83 18.53 -4.60
N LEU A 86 2.84 19.24 -4.04
CA LEU A 86 1.56 18.63 -3.64
C LEU A 86 0.78 18.07 -4.85
N VAL A 87 0.78 18.76 -5.99
CA VAL A 87 0.13 18.27 -7.22
C VAL A 87 0.85 17.03 -7.75
N LEU A 88 2.19 16.99 -7.75
CA LEU A 88 2.95 15.82 -8.17
C LEU A 88 2.67 14.62 -7.26
N THR A 89 2.68 14.82 -5.95
CA THR A 89 2.33 13.77 -4.96
C THR A 89 0.92 13.24 -5.19
N PHE A 90 -0.04 14.12 -5.44
CA PHE A 90 -1.43 13.77 -5.73
C PHE A 90 -1.55 12.90 -6.99
N LEU A 91 -0.90 13.29 -8.08
CA LEU A 91 -0.93 12.55 -9.35
C LEU A 91 -0.27 11.17 -9.19
N LEU A 92 0.88 11.09 -8.50
CA LEU A 92 1.55 9.81 -8.24
C LEU A 92 0.69 8.88 -7.36
N GLY A 93 -0.01 9.43 -6.36
CA GLY A 93 -0.99 8.67 -5.57
C GLY A 93 -2.14 8.12 -6.40
N LEU A 94 -2.67 8.90 -7.35
CA LEU A 94 -3.71 8.44 -8.29
C LEU A 94 -3.19 7.34 -9.23
N VAL A 95 -1.95 7.45 -9.72
CA VAL A 95 -1.32 6.40 -10.54
C VAL A 95 -1.23 5.10 -9.74
N PHE A 96 -0.78 5.16 -8.49
CA PHE A 96 -0.74 3.99 -7.61
C PHE A 96 -2.10 3.31 -7.46
N LEU A 97 -3.16 4.08 -7.15
CA LEU A 97 -4.52 3.54 -7.01
C LEU A 97 -5.04 2.99 -8.34
N GLY A 98 -4.72 3.62 -9.47
CA GLY A 98 -5.10 3.14 -10.80
C GLY A 98 -4.51 1.75 -11.09
N VAL A 99 -3.20 1.57 -10.86
CA VAL A 99 -2.53 0.27 -11.02
C VAL A 99 -3.13 -0.77 -10.07
N LYS A 100 -3.44 -0.39 -8.81
CA LYS A 100 -4.07 -1.31 -7.85
C LYS A 100 -5.47 -1.72 -8.26
N THR A 101 -6.24 -0.84 -8.85
CA THR A 101 -7.58 -1.15 -9.36
C THR A 101 -7.49 -2.18 -10.50
N ILE A 102 -6.52 -2.05 -11.40
CA ILE A 102 -6.27 -3.03 -12.49
C ILE A 102 -5.89 -4.39 -11.88
N GLU A 103 -4.98 -4.41 -10.91
CA GLU A 103 -4.56 -5.65 -10.25
C GLU A 103 -5.72 -6.34 -9.52
N TYR A 104 -6.59 -5.59 -8.85
CA TYR A 104 -7.78 -6.14 -8.17
C TYR A 104 -8.80 -6.70 -9.15
N SER A 105 -9.08 -6.01 -10.27
CA SER A 105 -10.00 -6.53 -11.28
C SER A 105 -9.52 -7.85 -11.85
N GLU A 106 -8.22 -8.02 -12.11
CA GLU A 106 -7.64 -9.29 -12.53
C GLU A 106 -7.88 -10.43 -11.52
N LYS A 107 -7.76 -10.13 -10.21
CA LYS A 107 -8.00 -11.15 -9.17
C LYS A 107 -9.49 -11.50 -9.01
N ILE A 108 -10.37 -10.53 -9.24
CA ILE A 108 -11.83 -10.78 -9.26
C ILE A 108 -12.20 -11.68 -10.44
N GLU A 109 -11.70 -11.41 -11.64
CA GLU A 109 -11.94 -12.23 -12.83
C GLU A 109 -11.43 -13.66 -12.68
N LYS A 110 -10.30 -13.87 -12.02
CA LYS A 110 -9.73 -15.20 -11.76
C LYS A 110 -10.37 -15.92 -10.56
N HIS A 111 -11.43 -15.38 -9.98
CA HIS A 111 -12.09 -15.95 -8.79
C HIS A 111 -11.14 -16.21 -7.61
N HIS A 112 -10.14 -15.35 -7.41
CA HIS A 112 -9.21 -15.42 -6.27
C HIS A 112 -9.65 -14.53 -5.08
N VAL A 113 -10.85 -13.97 -5.13
CA VAL A 113 -11.44 -13.27 -3.98
C VAL A 113 -11.94 -14.29 -2.97
N PRO A 114 -11.52 -14.21 -1.69
CA PRO A 114 -11.96 -15.14 -0.65
C PRO A 114 -13.49 -15.15 -0.50
N GLY A 115 -14.08 -16.33 -0.34
CA GLY A 115 -15.51 -16.50 -0.14
C GLY A 115 -16.13 -17.59 -1.00
N PHE A 116 -17.47 -17.54 -1.21
CA PHE A 116 -18.25 -18.60 -1.83
C PHE A 116 -17.84 -18.98 -3.28
N HIS A 117 -17.14 -18.14 -3.98
CA HIS A 117 -16.72 -18.36 -5.38
C HIS A 117 -15.21 -18.54 -5.54
N TYR A 118 -14.47 -18.82 -4.44
CA TYR A 118 -13.03 -19.01 -4.51
C TYR A 118 -12.66 -20.27 -5.31
N SER A 119 -11.83 -20.11 -6.35
CA SER A 119 -11.38 -21.22 -7.20
C SER A 119 -9.99 -21.69 -6.81
N VAL A 120 -9.87 -22.97 -6.45
CA VAL A 120 -8.59 -23.64 -6.15
C VAL A 120 -7.97 -24.33 -7.37
N GLN A 121 -8.65 -24.28 -8.52
CA GLN A 121 -8.27 -25.06 -9.71
C GLN A 121 -6.86 -24.76 -10.21
N SER A 122 -6.46 -23.49 -10.22
CA SER A 122 -5.13 -23.05 -10.63
C SER A 122 -4.00 -23.58 -9.75
N PHE A 123 -4.30 -23.92 -8.49
CA PHE A 123 -3.32 -24.46 -7.54
C PHE A 123 -3.25 -25.98 -7.52
N VAL A 124 -4.34 -26.64 -7.87
CA VAL A 124 -4.39 -28.11 -8.02
C VAL A 124 -3.79 -28.54 -9.35
N ASN A 125 -4.01 -27.75 -10.40
CA ASN A 125 -3.44 -27.99 -11.74
C ASN A 125 -2.75 -26.73 -12.26
N PRO A 126 -1.54 -26.41 -11.77
CA PRO A 126 -0.82 -25.18 -12.13
C PRO A 126 -0.47 -25.09 -13.62
N ALA A 127 -0.39 -26.21 -14.33
CA ALA A 127 -0.17 -26.23 -15.78
C ALA A 127 -1.30 -25.55 -16.59
N SER A 128 -2.49 -25.41 -16.00
CA SER A 128 -3.62 -24.69 -16.59
C SER A 128 -3.54 -23.16 -16.43
N ASP A 129 -2.63 -22.67 -15.60
CA ASP A 129 -2.45 -21.24 -15.34
C ASP A 129 -1.11 -20.78 -15.91
N PRO A 130 -1.11 -19.81 -16.87
CA PRO A 130 0.12 -19.35 -17.51
C PRO A 130 1.13 -18.71 -16.54
N VAL A 131 0.67 -18.16 -15.41
CA VAL A 131 1.56 -17.56 -14.39
C VAL A 131 2.24 -18.64 -13.58
N ALA A 132 1.49 -19.61 -13.04
CA ALA A 132 2.03 -20.73 -12.28
C ALA A 132 2.95 -21.61 -13.14
N ALA A 133 2.61 -21.82 -14.41
CA ALA A 133 3.42 -22.58 -15.35
C ALA A 133 4.81 -21.95 -15.59
N VAL A 134 4.92 -20.61 -15.60
CA VAL A 134 6.20 -19.89 -15.76
C VAL A 134 7.15 -20.15 -14.59
N TYR A 135 6.62 -20.27 -13.37
CA TYR A 135 7.43 -20.53 -12.17
C TYR A 135 7.66 -22.01 -11.87
N GLY A 136 7.12 -22.91 -12.71
CA GLY A 136 7.27 -24.35 -12.53
C GLY A 136 6.62 -24.88 -11.25
N ASP A 137 5.51 -24.27 -10.84
CA ASP A 137 4.82 -24.62 -9.60
C ASP A 137 4.33 -26.07 -9.63
N LYS A 138 4.50 -26.77 -8.50
CA LYS A 138 4.02 -28.13 -8.34
C LYS A 138 2.55 -28.14 -7.95
N PRO A 139 1.75 -29.13 -8.43
CA PRO A 139 0.38 -29.32 -7.98
C PRO A 139 0.30 -29.43 -6.45
N LEU A 140 -0.62 -28.70 -5.85
CA LEU A 140 -0.89 -28.81 -4.41
C LEU A 140 -1.97 -29.86 -4.15
N ALA A 141 -1.86 -30.58 -3.03
CA ALA A 141 -2.95 -31.40 -2.52
C ALA A 141 -4.17 -30.50 -2.21
N MET A 142 -5.38 -31.00 -2.36
CA MET A 142 -6.63 -30.23 -2.29
C MET A 142 -6.79 -29.50 -0.94
N ASP A 143 -6.37 -30.12 0.15
CA ASP A 143 -6.39 -29.54 1.50
C ASP A 143 -5.43 -28.33 1.61
N MET A 144 -4.24 -28.44 1.02
CA MET A 144 -3.26 -27.34 0.99
C MET A 144 -3.67 -26.26 -0.01
N ALA A 145 -4.24 -26.61 -1.16
CA ALA A 145 -4.75 -25.66 -2.14
C ALA A 145 -5.85 -24.75 -1.55
N ARG A 146 -6.71 -25.28 -0.68
CA ARG A 146 -7.70 -24.46 0.05
C ARG A 146 -7.07 -23.46 1.01
N LYS A 147 -5.84 -23.68 1.49
CA LYS A 147 -5.13 -22.72 2.36
C LYS A 147 -4.61 -21.49 1.61
N THR A 148 -4.57 -21.51 0.27
CA THR A 148 -4.28 -20.33 -0.53
C THR A 148 -5.34 -19.24 -0.36
N GLU A 149 -6.58 -19.59 0.01
CA GLU A 149 -7.62 -18.64 0.35
C GLU A 149 -7.22 -17.74 1.54
N LEU A 150 -6.54 -18.29 2.55
CA LEU A 150 -6.04 -17.51 3.70
C LEU A 150 -5.01 -16.46 3.27
N TYR A 151 -4.16 -16.81 2.30
CA TYR A 151 -3.23 -15.85 1.73
C TYR A 151 -3.96 -14.69 1.06
N PHE A 152 -4.95 -14.97 0.21
CA PHE A 152 -5.71 -13.92 -0.46
C PHE A 152 -6.55 -13.10 0.50
N PHE A 153 -7.09 -13.73 1.55
CA PHE A 153 -7.77 -12.99 2.62
C PHE A 153 -6.84 -11.95 3.25
N LEU A 154 -5.64 -12.35 3.66
CA LEU A 154 -4.65 -11.43 4.23
C LEU A 154 -4.16 -10.41 3.20
N TYR A 155 -3.96 -10.83 1.95
CA TYR A 155 -3.60 -9.93 0.85
C TYR A 155 -4.62 -8.80 0.71
N PHE A 156 -5.92 -9.13 0.57
CA PHE A 156 -6.97 -8.13 0.42
C PHE A 156 -7.17 -7.31 1.70
N ALA A 157 -7.04 -7.90 2.89
CA ALA A 157 -7.13 -7.17 4.14
C ALA A 157 -6.02 -6.11 4.26
N MET A 158 -4.76 -6.51 4.08
CA MET A 158 -3.61 -5.62 4.23
C MET A 158 -3.55 -4.57 3.12
N THR A 159 -3.67 -5.00 1.85
CA THR A 159 -3.59 -4.06 0.72
C THR A 159 -4.86 -3.21 0.59
N GLY A 160 -6.02 -3.70 0.98
CA GLY A 160 -7.28 -2.94 1.02
C GLY A 160 -7.27 -1.86 2.08
N MET A 161 -6.80 -2.16 3.30
CA MET A 161 -6.61 -1.15 4.34
C MET A 161 -5.58 -0.10 3.94
N HIS A 162 -4.46 -0.52 3.32
CA HIS A 162 -3.49 0.43 2.77
C HIS A 162 -4.12 1.31 1.67
N ALA A 163 -4.90 0.74 0.75
CA ALA A 163 -5.60 1.50 -0.29
C ALA A 163 -6.61 2.49 0.30
N LEU A 164 -7.31 2.11 1.39
CA LEU A 164 -8.21 3.03 2.11
C LEU A 164 -7.44 4.23 2.66
N HIS A 165 -6.29 4.02 3.30
CA HIS A 165 -5.42 5.11 3.77
C HIS A 165 -4.95 5.99 2.61
N MET A 166 -4.57 5.40 1.47
CA MET A 166 -4.22 6.15 0.26
C MET A 166 -5.37 7.02 -0.25
N ILE A 167 -6.60 6.51 -0.28
CA ILE A 167 -7.79 7.26 -0.71
C ILE A 167 -8.04 8.46 0.23
N ILE A 168 -8.00 8.23 1.54
CA ILE A 168 -8.14 9.30 2.54
C ILE A 168 -7.03 10.34 2.36
N GLY A 169 -5.78 9.90 2.20
CA GLY A 169 -4.63 10.78 1.98
C GLY A 169 -4.78 11.62 0.72
N ILE A 170 -5.21 11.04 -0.40
CA ILE A 170 -5.46 11.75 -1.66
C ILE A 170 -6.57 12.79 -1.50
N ALA A 171 -7.64 12.48 -0.76
CA ALA A 171 -8.71 13.44 -0.49
C ALA A 171 -8.19 14.65 0.32
N ILE A 172 -7.39 14.41 1.35
CA ILE A 172 -6.74 15.47 2.14
C ILE A 172 -5.77 16.28 1.28
N LEU A 173 -4.95 15.62 0.43
CA LEU A 173 -4.06 16.28 -0.53
C LEU A 173 -4.81 17.22 -1.48
N GLY A 174 -5.94 16.78 -2.00
CA GLY A 174 -6.79 17.62 -2.85
C GLY A 174 -7.25 18.90 -2.13
N TYR A 175 -7.69 18.77 -0.86
CA TYR A 175 -8.02 19.91 -0.01
C TYR A 175 -6.79 20.80 0.25
N MET A 176 -5.62 20.21 0.51
CA MET A 176 -4.38 20.96 0.73
C MET A 176 -3.95 21.76 -0.50
N ILE A 177 -4.07 21.19 -1.70
CA ILE A 177 -3.75 21.88 -2.94
C ILE A 177 -4.63 23.12 -3.12
N PHE A 178 -5.94 22.99 -2.84
CA PHE A 178 -6.86 24.12 -2.90
C PHE A 178 -6.45 25.24 -1.91
N ARG A 179 -6.12 24.89 -0.66
CA ARG A 179 -5.66 25.82 0.38
C ARG A 179 -4.29 26.42 0.07
N ALA A 180 -3.38 25.61 -0.48
CA ALA A 180 -2.04 26.07 -0.87
C ALA A 180 -2.11 27.15 -1.97
N ARG A 181 -2.99 26.99 -2.97
CA ARG A 181 -3.21 28.00 -4.01
C ARG A 181 -3.67 29.33 -3.45
N ALA A 182 -4.43 29.31 -2.35
CA ALA A 182 -4.87 30.52 -1.63
C ALA A 182 -3.79 31.10 -0.69
N GLY A 183 -2.58 30.54 -0.66
CA GLY A 183 -1.46 31.02 0.17
C GLY A 183 -1.55 30.69 1.67
N ALA A 184 -2.44 29.78 2.06
CA ALA A 184 -2.73 29.51 3.47
C ALA A 184 -1.52 28.96 4.27
N TYR A 185 -0.61 28.20 3.62
CA TYR A 185 0.51 27.53 4.30
C TYR A 185 1.80 28.33 4.30
N THR A 186 1.89 29.41 3.53
CA THR A 186 3.05 30.31 3.54
C THR A 186 2.93 31.39 4.62
N THR A 187 1.76 31.55 5.23
CA THR A 187 1.43 32.60 6.21
C THR A 187 1.31 32.11 7.67
N GLY A 188 1.44 30.79 7.96
CA GLY A 188 1.41 30.36 9.36
C GLY A 188 0.90 28.95 9.69
N HIS A 189 0.52 28.12 8.72
CA HIS A 189 0.00 26.77 8.98
C HIS A 189 0.93 25.64 8.46
N VAL A 190 2.24 25.80 8.64
CA VAL A 190 3.24 24.84 8.19
C VAL A 190 3.08 23.49 8.90
N THR A 191 2.76 23.50 10.21
CA THR A 191 2.54 22.29 11.02
C THR A 191 1.54 21.32 10.42
N PHE A 192 0.50 21.81 9.72
CA PHE A 192 -0.44 20.94 9.04
C PHE A 192 0.20 20.17 7.87
N VAL A 193 1.07 20.84 7.10
CA VAL A 193 1.80 20.22 5.98
C VAL A 193 2.81 19.20 6.49
N GLU A 194 3.51 19.50 7.60
CA GLU A 194 4.45 18.61 8.27
C GLU A 194 3.76 17.33 8.76
N ASN A 195 2.66 17.47 9.52
CA ASN A 195 1.89 16.33 10.04
C ASN A 195 1.30 15.47 8.91
N PHE A 196 0.81 16.10 7.85
CA PHE A 196 0.36 15.36 6.69
C PHE A 196 1.51 14.65 5.98
N GLY A 197 2.70 15.27 5.90
CA GLY A 197 3.92 14.65 5.40
C GLY A 197 4.28 13.38 6.17
N LEU A 198 4.23 13.42 7.51
CA LEU A 198 4.45 12.23 8.35
C LEU A 198 3.44 11.12 8.06
N TYR A 199 2.16 11.48 7.93
CA TYR A 199 1.12 10.51 7.54
C TYR A 199 1.41 9.87 6.18
N TRP A 200 1.74 10.66 5.16
CA TRP A 200 2.01 10.18 3.80
C TRP A 200 3.22 9.25 3.77
N HIS A 201 4.32 9.64 4.41
CA HIS A 201 5.51 8.81 4.54
C HIS A 201 5.24 7.49 5.26
N PHE A 202 4.43 7.53 6.33
CA PHE A 202 4.03 6.33 7.04
C PHE A 202 3.28 5.35 6.12
N VAL A 203 2.30 5.82 5.36
CA VAL A 203 1.54 5.00 4.41
C VAL A 203 2.48 4.41 3.35
N ASP A 204 3.42 5.20 2.80
CA ASP A 204 4.42 4.72 1.85
C ASP A 204 5.35 3.65 2.45
N ILE A 205 5.78 3.81 3.70
CA ILE A 205 6.61 2.83 4.42
C ILE A 205 5.86 1.50 4.58
N ILE A 206 4.58 1.52 4.93
CA ILE A 206 3.77 0.29 5.01
C ILE A 206 3.81 -0.47 3.68
N TRP A 207 3.70 0.23 2.54
CA TRP A 207 3.80 -0.42 1.24
C TRP A 207 5.17 -1.05 0.98
N ILE A 208 6.27 -0.39 1.39
CA ILE A 208 7.63 -0.93 1.27
C ILE A 208 7.77 -2.26 2.02
N PHE A 209 7.04 -2.47 3.13
CA PHE A 209 6.99 -3.75 3.84
C PHE A 209 6.01 -4.74 3.19
N LEU A 210 4.85 -4.27 2.73
CA LEU A 210 3.84 -5.12 2.07
C LEU A 210 4.37 -5.76 0.78
N PHE A 211 5.10 -5.00 -0.03
CA PHE A 211 5.58 -5.48 -1.32
C PHE A 211 6.47 -6.73 -1.19
N PRO A 212 7.61 -6.74 -0.45
CA PRO A 212 8.42 -7.94 -0.33
C PRO A 212 7.70 -9.06 0.42
N LEU A 213 6.85 -8.74 1.40
CA LEU A 213 6.12 -9.71 2.18
C LEU A 213 5.15 -10.53 1.34
N LEU A 214 4.47 -9.90 0.40
CA LEU A 214 3.43 -10.51 -0.44
C LEU A 214 3.96 -11.01 -1.79
N TYR A 215 4.83 -10.27 -2.46
CA TYR A 215 5.20 -10.52 -3.85
C TYR A 215 6.50 -11.30 -4.04
N LEU A 216 7.42 -11.28 -3.04
CA LEU A 216 8.77 -11.82 -3.22
C LEU A 216 9.03 -13.17 -2.53
N ILE A 217 7.98 -13.90 -2.13
CA ILE A 217 8.16 -15.22 -1.48
C ILE A 217 8.78 -16.21 -2.46
N SER A 218 9.91 -16.81 -2.05
CA SER A 218 10.59 -17.92 -2.78
C SER A 218 10.85 -17.71 -4.27
N ARG A 219 11.03 -16.47 -4.72
CA ARG A 219 11.29 -16.17 -6.13
C ARG A 219 12.79 -16.15 -6.49
N HIS A 220 13.65 -16.54 -5.57
CA HIS A 220 15.11 -16.63 -5.75
C HIS A 220 15.65 -18.06 -5.71
N GLN A 221 14.78 -19.08 -5.89
CA GLN A 221 15.21 -20.48 -5.99
C GLN A 221 15.09 -20.98 -7.41
#